data_d8ddf29e782fa68aa5f4f66da2dded25
#
_entry.id   d8ddf29e782fa68aa5f4f66da2dded25
#
_cell.length_a   1.000
_cell.length_b   1.000
_cell.length_c   1.000
_cell.angle_alpha   90.00
_cell.angle_beta   90.00
_cell.angle_gamma   90.00
#
_symmetry.space_group_name_H-M   'P 1'
#
loop_
_entity.id
_entity.type
_entity.pdbx_description
1 polymer ?
#
loop_
_entity_poly.entity_id
_entity_poly.type
_entity_poly.pdbx_seq_one_letter_code
_entity_poly.pdbx_strand_id
1 'polypeptide(L)'
;MLKAADLTGALAEHYVPILKIILVTAFLTQKLHDRYGPVVRISPNHLSFTQPDAWKEIYGFQPSSKGSTEMNKSKIFSETVEELPKSIINADREEHQRLRRALAHGFSDASMREQEGMIIKYIDKLSDRLKEFADDGTSPQNMAGWYNWTTFDVAGDLIFGQSFQCLERADYHPWVAFIFGAIRFGSVMTSVKYIGLNFVVQALFKMGGMKAMSQVRENTDEMMQNRMRMTDDRNDLFEGLLKRRKEWNLSFDQLSANALILVLAGSETTATTLSGTTYLLLTHPEVYEKLKKEVRSAFKDSSEINIGSVSKLSYMLAVLNESLRLYPPVTSGIIREAPEGGCRIGGQHIPEGTLVEIQQWSSNHSPDNWPDPWKFDPERFLESEKTNVNRLDSLQAFSVGPRNCIGRK
;
A
#
# COMPACT_ATOMS: atom_id res chain seq x y z
N MET A 1 -5.97 -26.49 -16.10
CA MET A 1 -7.22 -25.82 -15.66
C MET A 1 -7.03 -25.42 -14.21
N LEU A 2 -6.64 -24.17 -13.95
CA LEU A 2 -6.63 -23.61 -12.59
C LEU A 2 -8.09 -23.47 -12.16
N LYS A 3 -8.58 -24.38 -11.32
CA LYS A 3 -9.83 -24.13 -10.60
C LYS A 3 -9.58 -22.90 -9.72
N ALA A 4 -10.44 -21.90 -9.81
CA ALA A 4 -10.48 -20.79 -8.86
C ALA A 4 -10.57 -21.42 -7.46
N ALA A 5 -9.42 -21.69 -6.86
CA ALA A 5 -9.36 -22.08 -5.47
C ALA A 5 -9.94 -20.89 -4.69
N ASP A 6 -10.90 -21.19 -3.87
CA ASP A 6 -11.65 -20.29 -3.03
C ASP A 6 -10.69 -19.29 -2.35
N LEU A 7 -10.52 -18.10 -2.95
CA LEU A 7 -9.75 -16.99 -2.38
C LEU A 7 -10.25 -16.63 -0.98
N THR A 8 -11.46 -17.06 -0.67
CA THR A 8 -12.06 -16.95 0.67
C THR A 8 -11.44 -17.94 1.66
N GLY A 9 -10.97 -19.12 1.24
CA GLY A 9 -10.45 -20.17 2.14
C GLY A 9 -9.08 -19.81 2.74
N ALA A 10 -8.06 -19.57 1.93
CA ALA A 10 -6.69 -19.37 2.43
C ALA A 10 -6.47 -17.98 3.05
N LEU A 11 -7.13 -16.92 2.53
CA LEU A 11 -7.21 -15.62 3.20
C LEU A 11 -8.14 -15.67 4.42
N ALA A 12 -9.11 -16.60 4.43
CA ALA A 12 -10.12 -16.69 5.45
C ALA A 12 -9.55 -17.13 6.80
N GLU A 13 -8.68 -18.12 6.88
CA GLU A 13 -8.25 -18.66 8.18
C GLU A 13 -7.35 -17.70 8.96
N HIS A 14 -6.52 -16.90 8.29
CA HIS A 14 -5.58 -16.00 8.98
C HIS A 14 -6.01 -14.53 9.01
N TYR A 15 -6.86 -14.06 8.07
CA TYR A 15 -7.20 -12.64 7.88
C TYR A 15 -8.66 -12.29 8.18
N VAL A 16 -9.51 -13.29 8.44
CA VAL A 16 -10.98 -13.13 8.50
C VAL A 16 -11.52 -12.04 9.43
N PRO A 17 -11.03 -11.83 10.67
CA PRO A 17 -11.69 -10.82 11.52
C PRO A 17 -11.44 -9.38 11.07
N ILE A 18 -10.21 -9.05 10.65
CA ILE A 18 -9.84 -7.66 10.30
C ILE A 18 -10.19 -7.33 8.88
N LEU A 19 -9.93 -8.25 7.95
CA LEU A 19 -10.37 -8.07 6.58
C LEU A 19 -11.90 -7.90 6.53
N LYS A 20 -12.65 -8.63 7.36
CA LYS A 20 -14.09 -8.42 7.53
C LYS A 20 -14.41 -7.04 8.08
N ILE A 21 -13.71 -6.53 9.09
CA ILE A 21 -13.97 -5.19 9.62
C ILE A 21 -13.62 -4.12 8.58
N ILE A 22 -12.48 -4.22 7.92
CA ILE A 22 -12.06 -3.25 6.90
C ILE A 22 -12.98 -3.33 5.67
N LEU A 23 -13.27 -4.53 5.17
CA LEU A 23 -14.18 -4.74 4.05
C LEU A 23 -15.61 -4.33 4.41
N VAL A 24 -16.11 -4.70 5.59
CA VAL A 24 -17.44 -4.27 6.06
C VAL A 24 -17.50 -2.75 6.14
N THR A 25 -16.46 -2.08 6.64
CA THR A 25 -16.42 -0.63 6.69
C THR A 25 -16.41 -0.03 5.28
N ALA A 26 -15.60 -0.54 4.37
CA ALA A 26 -15.56 -0.08 2.98
C ALA A 26 -16.91 -0.25 2.26
N PHE A 27 -17.54 -1.42 2.38
CA PHE A 27 -18.86 -1.70 1.80
C PHE A 27 -19.98 -0.90 2.45
N LEU A 28 -19.95 -0.70 3.77
CA LEU A 28 -20.94 0.13 4.45
C LEU A 28 -20.81 1.58 4.02
N THR A 29 -19.58 2.11 3.95
CA THR A 29 -19.35 3.48 3.49
C THR A 29 -19.75 3.66 2.03
N GLN A 30 -19.52 2.66 1.18
CA GLN A 30 -20.05 2.68 -0.18
C GLN A 30 -21.57 2.80 -0.21
N LYS A 31 -22.29 1.95 0.53
CA LYS A 31 -23.76 2.03 0.60
C LYS A 31 -24.26 3.38 1.10
N LEU A 32 -23.50 4.03 2.00
CA LEU A 32 -23.81 5.38 2.45
C LEU A 32 -23.62 6.39 1.31
N HIS A 33 -22.54 6.30 0.53
CA HIS A 33 -22.33 7.15 -0.64
C HIS A 33 -23.36 6.90 -1.73
N ASP A 34 -23.72 5.65 -2.00
CA ASP A 34 -24.76 5.29 -2.97
C ASP A 34 -26.12 5.92 -2.59
N ARG A 35 -26.39 6.04 -1.27
CA ARG A 35 -27.67 6.58 -0.78
C ARG A 35 -27.68 8.09 -0.61
N TYR A 36 -26.58 8.68 -0.14
CA TYR A 36 -26.52 10.08 0.30
C TYR A 36 -25.66 10.97 -0.60
N GLY A 37 -24.98 10.38 -1.60
CA GLY A 37 -24.18 11.11 -2.58
C GLY A 37 -22.68 11.21 -2.21
N PRO A 38 -21.97 12.10 -2.91
CA PRO A 38 -20.50 12.10 -2.91
C PRO A 38 -19.86 12.64 -1.61
N VAL A 39 -20.65 13.21 -0.70
CA VAL A 39 -20.16 13.69 0.61
C VAL A 39 -21.05 13.12 1.70
N VAL A 40 -20.47 12.33 2.59
CA VAL A 40 -21.21 11.63 3.64
C VAL A 40 -20.56 11.88 5.00
N ARG A 41 -21.39 12.20 6.00
CA ARG A 41 -20.97 12.26 7.40
C ARG A 41 -21.01 10.86 8.02
N ILE A 42 -19.86 10.24 8.19
CA ILE A 42 -19.74 8.86 8.71
C ILE A 42 -19.63 8.78 10.23
N SER A 43 -19.31 9.89 10.89
CA SER A 43 -19.39 10.06 12.34
C SER A 43 -19.63 11.54 12.69
N PRO A 44 -19.93 11.90 13.93
CA PRO A 44 -20.27 13.30 14.31
C PRO A 44 -19.28 14.35 13.82
N ASN A 45 -17.99 14.02 13.75
CA ASN A 45 -16.92 14.91 13.31
C ASN A 45 -16.09 14.34 12.15
N HIS A 46 -16.67 13.47 11.30
CA HIS A 46 -15.92 12.84 10.21
C HIS A 46 -16.71 12.82 8.90
N LEU A 47 -16.14 13.40 7.86
CA LEU A 47 -16.70 13.47 6.52
C LEU A 47 -15.89 12.58 5.57
N SER A 48 -16.61 11.80 4.79
CA SER A 48 -16.08 10.96 3.71
C SER A 48 -16.46 11.54 2.35
N PHE A 49 -15.52 11.52 1.41
CA PHE A 49 -15.67 12.07 0.06
C PHE A 49 -15.38 11.00 -1.00
N THR A 50 -16.06 11.13 -2.17
CA THR A 50 -15.77 10.29 -3.36
C THR A 50 -15.48 11.12 -4.60
N GLN A 51 -15.59 12.45 -4.53
CA GLN A 51 -15.37 13.37 -5.65
C GLN A 51 -13.87 13.44 -6.01
N PRO A 52 -13.52 13.39 -7.32
CA PRO A 52 -12.12 13.47 -7.75
C PRO A 52 -11.39 14.73 -7.30
N ASP A 53 -12.07 15.88 -7.33
CA ASP A 53 -11.46 17.17 -6.96
C ASP A 53 -11.05 17.21 -5.47
N ALA A 54 -11.77 16.50 -4.60
CA ALA A 54 -11.47 16.41 -3.18
C ALA A 54 -10.08 15.78 -2.90
N TRP A 55 -9.51 14.98 -3.81
CA TRP A 55 -8.15 14.47 -3.67
C TRP A 55 -7.12 15.57 -3.48
N LYS A 56 -7.14 16.59 -4.35
CA LYS A 56 -6.21 17.71 -4.26
C LYS A 56 -6.53 18.64 -3.09
N GLU A 57 -7.82 18.79 -2.79
CA GLU A 57 -8.29 19.66 -1.71
C GLU A 57 -7.97 19.06 -0.32
N ILE A 58 -7.93 17.74 -0.14
CA ILE A 58 -7.63 17.08 1.13
C ILE A 58 -6.12 16.77 1.26
N TYR A 59 -5.50 16.20 0.22
CA TYR A 59 -4.13 15.66 0.30
C TYR A 59 -3.08 16.56 -0.34
N GLY A 60 -3.49 17.57 -1.13
CA GLY A 60 -2.59 18.55 -1.73
C GLY A 60 -2.20 19.67 -0.78
N PHE A 61 -1.53 20.65 -1.33
CA PHE A 61 -1.23 21.88 -0.60
C PHE A 61 -2.46 22.77 -0.51
N GLN A 62 -2.70 23.30 0.68
CA GLN A 62 -3.77 24.24 0.97
C GLN A 62 -3.20 25.67 1.12
N PRO A 63 -3.89 26.72 0.62
CA PRO A 63 -3.55 28.09 0.97
C PRO A 63 -3.66 28.31 2.48
N SER A 64 -2.71 29.00 3.06
CA SER A 64 -2.76 29.42 4.47
C SER A 64 -2.19 30.81 4.63
N SER A 65 -2.47 31.47 5.76
CA SER A 65 -1.93 32.79 6.10
C SER A 65 -0.40 32.86 6.14
N LYS A 66 0.26 31.69 6.29
CA LYS A 66 1.71 31.52 6.32
C LYS A 66 2.29 30.96 5.01
N GLY A 67 1.52 31.00 3.91
CA GLY A 67 1.86 30.38 2.63
C GLY A 67 1.06 29.11 2.37
N SER A 68 1.58 28.21 1.54
CA SER A 68 0.92 26.95 1.20
C SER A 68 1.30 25.84 2.21
N THR A 69 0.31 25.10 2.72
CA THR A 69 0.51 24.05 3.71
C THR A 69 -0.33 22.82 3.37
N GLU A 70 0.03 21.65 3.92
CA GLU A 70 -0.79 20.45 3.86
C GLU A 70 -1.69 20.33 5.10
N MET A 71 -2.84 19.65 4.98
CA MET A 71 -3.63 19.29 6.14
C MET A 71 -2.88 18.28 7.03
N ASN A 72 -2.98 18.44 8.33
CA ASN A 72 -2.37 17.52 9.29
C ASN A 72 -3.03 16.15 9.20
N LYS A 73 -2.27 15.10 9.45
CA LYS A 73 -2.84 13.79 9.70
C LYS A 73 -3.62 13.83 11.01
N SER A 74 -4.75 13.14 11.05
CA SER A 74 -5.50 12.97 12.31
C SER A 74 -4.62 12.30 13.37
N LYS A 75 -4.68 12.80 14.59
CA LYS A 75 -4.01 12.20 15.76
C LYS A 75 -4.45 10.76 16.02
N ILE A 76 -5.69 10.42 15.69
CA ILE A 76 -6.20 9.04 15.79
C ILE A 76 -5.35 8.09 14.96
N PHE A 77 -4.91 8.53 13.78
CA PHE A 77 -4.05 7.73 12.88
C PHE A 77 -2.56 7.86 13.23
N SER A 78 -2.08 9.10 13.46
CA SER A 78 -0.64 9.38 13.60
C SER A 78 -0.08 9.04 14.97
N GLU A 79 -0.92 9.03 16.00
CA GLU A 79 -0.55 8.82 17.41
C GLU A 79 -1.27 7.60 18.00
N THR A 80 -1.36 6.50 17.25
CA THR A 80 -2.02 5.27 17.74
C THR A 80 -1.34 4.75 19.01
N VAL A 81 -0.01 4.92 19.09
CA VAL A 81 0.80 4.66 20.28
C VAL A 81 1.81 5.80 20.41
N GLU A 82 1.66 6.67 21.37
CA GLU A 82 2.48 7.88 21.59
C GLU A 82 3.97 7.58 21.78
N GLU A 83 4.29 6.38 22.27
CA GLU A 83 5.65 5.95 22.61
C GLU A 83 6.43 5.32 21.45
N LEU A 84 5.79 5.09 20.29
CA LEU A 84 6.48 4.49 19.15
C LEU A 84 7.33 5.52 18.41
N PRO A 85 8.55 5.14 17.97
CA PRO A 85 9.39 6.01 17.15
C PRO A 85 8.67 6.44 15.87
N LYS A 86 8.84 7.70 15.50
CA LYS A 86 8.24 8.25 14.30
C LYS A 86 8.91 7.71 13.04
N SER A 87 8.10 7.28 12.09
CA SER A 87 8.49 6.86 10.74
C SER A 87 7.92 7.81 9.69
N ILE A 88 8.29 7.64 8.43
CA ILE A 88 7.77 8.46 7.32
C ILE A 88 6.23 8.49 7.26
N ILE A 89 5.54 7.44 7.76
CA ILE A 89 4.08 7.39 7.67
C ILE A 89 3.38 8.20 8.77
N ASN A 90 3.97 8.32 9.96
CA ASN A 90 3.36 9.01 11.10
C ASN A 90 4.10 10.27 11.55
N ALA A 91 5.21 10.62 10.90
CA ALA A 91 5.97 11.84 11.16
C ALA A 91 5.15 13.12 10.91
N ASP A 92 5.41 14.17 11.71
CA ASP A 92 4.94 15.52 11.44
C ASP A 92 5.50 16.05 10.12
N ARG A 93 5.14 17.28 9.75
CA ARG A 93 5.52 17.84 8.45
C ARG A 93 7.04 17.95 8.25
N GLU A 94 7.74 18.52 9.21
CA GLU A 94 9.18 18.79 9.07
C GLU A 94 9.97 17.50 9.02
N GLU A 95 9.67 16.59 9.93
CA GLU A 95 10.32 15.29 10.00
C GLU A 95 9.98 14.42 8.77
N HIS A 96 8.72 14.43 8.31
CA HIS A 96 8.34 13.75 7.08
C HIS A 96 9.12 14.27 5.87
N GLN A 97 9.26 15.60 5.72
CA GLN A 97 10.03 16.17 4.61
C GLN A 97 11.49 15.73 4.65
N ARG A 98 12.07 15.68 5.84
CA ARG A 98 13.44 15.20 6.08
C ARG A 98 13.59 13.73 5.68
N LEU A 99 12.75 12.85 6.24
CA LEU A 99 12.77 11.42 5.94
C LEU A 99 12.49 11.12 4.46
N ARG A 100 11.49 11.80 3.88
CA ARG A 100 11.15 11.62 2.47
C ARG A 100 12.30 12.02 1.54
N ARG A 101 13.00 13.12 1.83
CA ARG A 101 14.16 13.55 1.06
C ARG A 101 15.29 12.53 1.11
N ALA A 102 15.51 11.91 2.28
CA ALA A 102 16.51 10.87 2.46
C ALA A 102 16.20 9.61 1.67
N LEU A 103 14.95 9.17 1.75
CA LEU A 103 14.51 7.95 1.08
C LEU A 103 14.34 8.13 -0.43
N ALA A 104 14.02 9.34 -0.91
CA ALA A 104 13.69 9.60 -2.32
C ALA A 104 14.80 9.17 -3.29
N HIS A 105 16.05 9.17 -2.85
CA HIS A 105 17.17 8.71 -3.69
C HIS A 105 17.03 7.23 -4.07
N GLY A 106 16.72 6.36 -3.11
CA GLY A 106 16.52 4.93 -3.35
C GLY A 106 15.34 4.59 -4.27
N PHE A 107 14.38 5.52 -4.40
CA PHE A 107 13.23 5.40 -5.30
C PHE A 107 13.39 6.20 -6.60
N SER A 108 14.58 6.68 -6.93
CA SER A 108 14.85 7.35 -8.20
C SER A 108 14.91 6.33 -9.36
N ASP A 109 14.65 6.79 -10.61
CA ASP A 109 14.72 5.92 -11.79
C ASP A 109 16.11 5.33 -12.00
N ALA A 110 17.17 6.05 -11.62
CA ALA A 110 18.53 5.54 -11.66
C ALA A 110 18.73 4.40 -10.65
N SER A 111 18.34 4.63 -9.39
CA SER A 111 18.48 3.63 -8.34
C SER A 111 17.62 2.40 -8.59
N MET A 112 16.40 2.56 -9.14
CA MET A 112 15.55 1.43 -9.51
C MET A 112 16.19 0.53 -10.56
N ARG A 113 16.91 1.10 -11.54
CA ARG A 113 17.67 0.30 -12.53
C ARG A 113 18.86 -0.43 -11.90
N GLU A 114 19.53 0.17 -10.93
CA GLU A 114 20.62 -0.50 -10.20
C GLU A 114 20.10 -1.68 -9.36
N GLN A 115 18.87 -1.56 -8.84
CA GLN A 115 18.21 -2.60 -8.04
C GLN A 115 17.54 -3.69 -8.90
N GLU A 116 17.38 -3.47 -10.21
CA GLU A 116 16.64 -4.37 -11.12
C GLU A 116 17.15 -5.80 -11.07
N GLY A 117 18.47 -6.00 -11.12
CA GLY A 117 19.07 -7.34 -11.08
C GLY A 117 18.72 -8.11 -9.79
N MET A 118 18.59 -7.40 -8.66
CA MET A 118 18.17 -7.98 -7.41
C MET A 118 16.69 -8.41 -7.46
N ILE A 119 15.83 -7.59 -8.04
CA ILE A 119 14.40 -7.90 -8.19
C ILE A 119 14.20 -9.07 -9.13
N ILE A 120 14.88 -9.09 -10.28
CA ILE A 120 14.80 -10.17 -11.28
C ILE A 120 15.18 -11.52 -10.67
N LYS A 121 16.24 -11.56 -9.85
CA LYS A 121 16.64 -12.78 -9.12
C LYS A 121 15.48 -13.43 -8.33
N TYR A 122 14.62 -12.62 -7.69
CA TYR A 122 13.48 -13.15 -6.95
C TYR A 122 12.31 -13.54 -7.86
N ILE A 123 12.14 -12.85 -9.00
CA ILE A 123 11.14 -13.23 -10.02
C ILE A 123 11.50 -14.57 -10.64
N ASP A 124 12.77 -14.77 -11.00
CA ASP A 124 13.27 -16.05 -11.52
C ASP A 124 13.08 -17.17 -10.49
N LYS A 125 13.45 -16.90 -9.23
CA LYS A 125 13.26 -17.86 -8.14
C LYS A 125 11.77 -18.20 -7.94
N LEU A 126 10.86 -17.23 -7.99
CA LEU A 126 9.42 -17.48 -7.96
C LEU A 126 9.00 -18.40 -9.10
N SER A 127 9.48 -18.13 -10.32
CA SER A 127 9.15 -18.93 -11.49
C SER A 127 9.62 -20.38 -11.36
N ASP A 128 10.82 -20.59 -10.86
CA ASP A 128 11.39 -21.93 -10.68
C ASP A 128 10.69 -22.69 -9.56
N ARG A 129 10.40 -22.04 -8.43
CA ARG A 129 9.62 -22.66 -7.34
C ARG A 129 8.20 -23.01 -7.77
N LEU A 130 7.55 -22.15 -8.56
CA LEU A 130 6.23 -22.46 -9.11
C LEU A 130 6.26 -23.66 -10.04
N LYS A 131 7.28 -23.82 -10.89
CA LYS A 131 7.46 -25.01 -11.75
C LYS A 131 7.62 -26.27 -10.89
N GLU A 132 8.44 -26.21 -9.83
CA GLU A 132 8.68 -27.33 -8.93
C GLU A 132 7.39 -27.76 -8.20
N PHE A 133 6.60 -26.82 -7.69
CA PHE A 133 5.40 -27.10 -6.88
C PHE A 133 4.14 -27.35 -7.72
N ALA A 134 4.12 -26.93 -8.98
CA ALA A 134 2.95 -27.08 -9.85
C ALA A 134 2.80 -28.49 -10.43
N ASP A 135 3.81 -29.37 -10.32
CA ASP A 135 3.79 -30.74 -10.80
C ASP A 135 3.21 -30.83 -12.23
N ASP A 136 3.91 -30.23 -13.19
CA ASP A 136 3.47 -30.08 -14.60
C ASP A 136 2.04 -29.51 -14.76
N GLY A 137 1.60 -28.70 -13.80
CA GLY A 137 0.29 -28.03 -13.82
C GLY A 137 -0.85 -28.87 -13.24
N THR A 138 -0.56 -30.00 -12.62
CA THR A 138 -1.55 -30.87 -11.96
C THR A 138 -1.86 -30.44 -10.53
N SER A 139 -0.93 -29.73 -9.87
CA SER A 139 -1.08 -29.24 -8.50
C SER A 139 -1.48 -27.76 -8.47
N PRO A 140 -2.70 -27.41 -7.98
CA PRO A 140 -3.12 -26.02 -7.82
C PRO A 140 -2.22 -25.26 -6.84
N GLN A 141 -1.84 -24.03 -7.20
CA GLN A 141 -0.96 -23.19 -6.37
C GLN A 141 -1.70 -22.01 -5.75
N ASN A 142 -1.41 -21.73 -4.48
CA ASN A 142 -1.90 -20.51 -3.82
C ASN A 142 -1.05 -19.31 -4.22
N MET A 143 -1.45 -18.62 -5.30
CA MET A 143 -0.71 -17.47 -5.82
C MET A 143 -0.61 -16.30 -4.83
N ALA A 144 -1.60 -16.12 -3.94
CA ALA A 144 -1.50 -15.10 -2.92
C ALA A 144 -0.34 -15.35 -1.94
N GLY A 145 -0.12 -16.61 -1.54
CA GLY A 145 1.05 -16.99 -0.76
C GLY A 145 2.35 -16.73 -1.51
N TRP A 146 2.46 -17.20 -2.76
CA TRP A 146 3.66 -17.02 -3.59
C TRP A 146 4.02 -15.55 -3.81
N TYR A 147 3.03 -14.67 -4.10
CA TYR A 147 3.28 -13.23 -4.25
C TYR A 147 3.72 -12.59 -2.93
N ASN A 148 3.11 -12.94 -1.81
CA ASN A 148 3.54 -12.45 -0.50
C ASN A 148 4.98 -12.87 -0.18
N TRP A 149 5.33 -14.14 -0.35
CA TRP A 149 6.70 -14.62 -0.11
C TRP A 149 7.71 -13.89 -0.98
N THR A 150 7.38 -13.67 -2.26
CA THR A 150 8.24 -12.93 -3.18
C THR A 150 8.45 -11.50 -2.73
N THR A 151 7.37 -10.78 -2.44
CA THR A 151 7.45 -9.35 -2.11
C THR A 151 8.11 -9.10 -0.75
N PHE A 152 7.92 -10.00 0.22
CA PHE A 152 8.66 -9.92 1.48
C PHE A 152 10.15 -10.20 1.30
N ASP A 153 10.54 -11.19 0.50
CA ASP A 153 11.95 -11.48 0.24
C ASP A 153 12.64 -10.35 -0.51
N VAL A 154 11.99 -9.77 -1.52
CA VAL A 154 12.49 -8.57 -2.23
C VAL A 154 12.65 -7.39 -1.27
N ALA A 155 11.63 -7.09 -0.46
CA ALA A 155 11.68 -5.97 0.47
C ALA A 155 12.74 -6.18 1.56
N GLY A 156 12.90 -7.40 2.06
CA GLY A 156 13.93 -7.77 3.02
C GLY A 156 15.33 -7.51 2.49
N ASP A 157 15.61 -7.92 1.27
CA ASP A 157 16.92 -7.72 0.63
C ASP A 157 17.19 -6.24 0.32
N LEU A 158 16.19 -5.50 -0.21
CA LEU A 158 16.32 -4.08 -0.52
C LEU A 158 16.44 -3.16 0.70
N ILE A 159 15.99 -3.58 1.87
CA ILE A 159 15.95 -2.75 3.08
C ILE A 159 16.97 -3.22 4.12
N PHE A 160 16.98 -4.50 4.43
CA PHE A 160 17.89 -5.08 5.43
C PHE A 160 19.15 -5.71 4.82
N GLY A 161 19.24 -5.81 3.49
CA GLY A 161 20.34 -6.49 2.82
C GLY A 161 20.31 -8.01 2.96
N GLN A 162 19.20 -8.56 3.42
CA GLN A 162 18.99 -10.00 3.60
C GLN A 162 17.55 -10.40 3.34
N SER A 163 17.36 -11.53 2.63
CA SER A 163 16.05 -12.13 2.39
C SER A 163 15.48 -12.77 3.65
N PHE A 164 14.16 -12.81 3.78
CA PHE A 164 13.45 -13.60 4.78
C PHE A 164 13.38 -15.09 4.44
N GLN A 165 13.81 -15.49 3.26
CA GLN A 165 13.80 -16.86 2.74
C GLN A 165 12.38 -17.48 2.68
N CYS A 166 11.36 -16.64 2.50
CA CYS A 166 9.98 -17.10 2.39
C CYS A 166 9.77 -17.95 1.13
N LEU A 167 10.33 -17.53 -0.02
CA LEU A 167 10.29 -18.30 -1.27
C LEU A 167 11.00 -19.65 -1.16
N GLU A 168 12.13 -19.69 -0.43
CA GLU A 168 12.90 -20.92 -0.21
C GLU A 168 12.09 -21.96 0.55
N ARG A 169 11.42 -21.50 1.61
CA ARG A 169 10.65 -22.36 2.52
C ARG A 169 9.25 -22.66 2.01
N ALA A 170 8.76 -21.93 1.02
CA ALA A 170 7.35 -21.85 0.63
C ALA A 170 6.43 -21.63 1.85
N ASP A 171 6.90 -20.74 2.77
CA ASP A 171 6.22 -20.40 4.01
C ASP A 171 6.67 -19.04 4.53
N TYR A 172 5.88 -18.46 5.43
CA TYR A 172 6.25 -17.19 6.06
C TYR A 172 7.38 -17.34 7.07
N HIS A 173 8.32 -16.40 7.01
CA HIS A 173 9.27 -16.24 8.10
C HIS A 173 8.52 -15.88 9.40
N PRO A 174 8.89 -16.42 10.57
CA PRO A 174 8.19 -16.15 11.84
C PRO A 174 7.99 -14.65 12.13
N TRP A 175 8.97 -13.81 11.83
CA TRP A 175 8.87 -12.37 11.99
C TRP A 175 7.75 -11.76 11.11
N VAL A 176 7.59 -12.22 9.87
CA VAL A 176 6.49 -11.78 8.98
C VAL A 176 5.13 -12.16 9.58
N ALA A 177 5.01 -13.37 10.11
CA ALA A 177 3.78 -13.81 10.78
C ALA A 177 3.46 -12.93 12.02
N PHE A 178 4.48 -12.55 12.81
CA PHE A 178 4.30 -11.61 13.92
C PHE A 178 3.86 -10.21 13.49
N ILE A 179 4.38 -9.73 12.36
CA ILE A 179 3.96 -8.43 11.78
C ILE A 179 2.45 -8.43 11.48
N PHE A 180 1.94 -9.48 10.83
CA PHE A 180 0.50 -9.60 10.57
C PHE A 180 -0.33 -9.58 11.86
N GLY A 181 0.14 -10.26 12.90
CA GLY A 181 -0.46 -10.20 14.23
C GLY A 181 -0.48 -8.79 14.82
N ALA A 182 0.64 -8.07 14.71
CA ALA A 182 0.78 -6.70 15.20
C ALA A 182 -0.12 -5.70 14.44
N ILE A 183 -0.24 -5.84 13.11
CA ILE A 183 -1.16 -5.03 12.29
C ILE A 183 -2.60 -5.26 12.74
N ARG A 184 -3.01 -6.51 12.94
CA ARG A 184 -4.35 -6.85 13.43
C ARG A 184 -4.63 -6.18 14.76
N PHE A 185 -3.73 -6.35 15.71
CA PHE A 185 -3.85 -5.75 17.03
C PHE A 185 -3.92 -4.22 16.92
N GLY A 186 -3.03 -3.59 16.15
CA GLY A 186 -3.02 -2.16 15.91
C GLY A 186 -4.33 -1.64 15.30
N SER A 187 -4.91 -2.36 14.33
CA SER A 187 -6.18 -1.98 13.70
C SER A 187 -7.35 -2.03 14.70
N VAL A 188 -7.40 -3.06 15.55
CA VAL A 188 -8.41 -3.15 16.62
C VAL A 188 -8.23 -2.00 17.61
N MET A 189 -7.00 -1.72 18.04
CA MET A 189 -6.71 -0.63 18.97
C MET A 189 -7.08 0.74 18.38
N THR A 190 -6.79 0.98 17.11
CA THR A 190 -7.19 2.21 16.42
C THR A 190 -8.72 2.34 16.36
N SER A 191 -9.44 1.25 16.11
CA SER A 191 -10.90 1.24 16.08
C SER A 191 -11.49 1.53 17.46
N VAL A 192 -10.92 0.95 18.51
CA VAL A 192 -11.33 1.21 19.92
C VAL A 192 -11.07 2.67 20.30
N LYS A 193 -9.93 3.24 19.88
CA LYS A 193 -9.60 4.65 20.06
C LYS A 193 -10.58 5.56 19.30
N TYR A 194 -10.94 5.19 18.06
CA TYR A 194 -11.87 5.96 17.23
C TYR A 194 -13.27 6.12 17.86
N ILE A 195 -13.74 5.11 18.57
CA ILE A 195 -15.02 5.18 19.29
C ILE A 195 -14.91 5.81 20.69
N GLY A 196 -13.78 6.43 21.04
CA GLY A 196 -13.59 7.17 22.29
C GLY A 196 -13.15 6.32 23.48
N LEU A 197 -12.90 5.02 23.32
CA LEU A 197 -12.50 4.10 24.40
C LEU A 197 -10.97 4.04 24.60
N ASN A 198 -10.28 5.18 24.53
CA ASN A 198 -8.82 5.24 24.67
C ASN A 198 -8.31 4.65 26.00
N PHE A 199 -9.09 4.76 27.09
CA PHE A 199 -8.73 4.17 28.39
C PHE A 199 -8.61 2.64 28.33
N VAL A 200 -9.41 1.97 27.49
CA VAL A 200 -9.31 0.51 27.28
C VAL A 200 -7.99 0.16 26.60
N VAL A 201 -7.61 0.95 25.56
CA VAL A 201 -6.33 0.78 24.88
C VAL A 201 -5.17 0.90 25.87
N GLN A 202 -5.16 1.95 26.70
CA GLN A 202 -4.13 2.15 27.72
C GLN A 202 -4.09 1.03 28.77
N ALA A 203 -5.25 0.53 29.19
CA ALA A 203 -5.33 -0.58 30.14
C ALA A 203 -4.75 -1.87 29.54
N LEU A 204 -5.08 -2.19 28.29
CA LEU A 204 -4.54 -3.37 27.58
C LEU A 204 -3.02 -3.29 27.41
N PHE A 205 -2.48 -2.11 27.12
CA PHE A 205 -1.02 -1.91 27.06
C PHE A 205 -0.35 -2.16 28.41
N LYS A 206 -0.92 -1.62 29.51
CA LYS A 206 -0.40 -1.83 30.88
C LYS A 206 -0.46 -3.30 31.31
N MET A 207 -1.42 -4.08 30.81
CA MET A 207 -1.58 -5.51 31.10
C MET A 207 -0.68 -6.43 30.26
N GLY A 208 0.28 -5.89 29.52
CA GLY A 208 1.23 -6.69 28.74
C GLY A 208 0.77 -7.04 27.32
N GLY A 209 -0.26 -6.38 26.79
CA GLY A 209 -0.73 -6.55 25.40
C GLY A 209 0.31 -6.16 24.32
N MET A 210 1.49 -5.71 24.74
CA MET A 210 2.61 -5.30 23.87
C MET A 210 3.56 -6.43 23.48
N LYS A 211 3.40 -7.65 24.00
CA LYS A 211 4.40 -8.70 23.79
C LYS A 211 4.65 -9.03 22.30
N ALA A 212 3.60 -9.03 21.48
CA ALA A 212 3.76 -9.24 20.04
C ALA A 212 4.46 -8.06 19.34
N MET A 213 4.19 -6.83 19.79
CA MET A 213 4.86 -5.64 19.25
C MET A 213 6.32 -5.54 19.69
N SER A 214 6.63 -5.91 20.94
CA SER A 214 8.04 -5.96 21.39
C SER A 214 8.85 -6.98 20.60
N GLN A 215 8.29 -8.14 20.32
CA GLN A 215 8.97 -9.15 19.50
C GLN A 215 9.22 -8.68 18.05
N VAL A 216 8.24 -8.00 17.43
CA VAL A 216 8.45 -7.40 16.09
C VAL A 216 9.57 -6.38 16.14
N ARG A 217 9.60 -5.53 17.19
CA ARG A 217 10.64 -4.51 17.38
C ARG A 217 12.01 -5.14 17.59
N GLU A 218 12.13 -6.08 18.50
CA GLU A 218 13.41 -6.77 18.80
C GLU A 218 14.00 -7.42 17.55
N ASN A 219 13.20 -8.16 16.79
CA ASN A 219 13.64 -8.79 15.55
C ASN A 219 14.00 -7.75 14.47
N THR A 220 13.25 -6.64 14.37
CA THR A 220 13.56 -5.54 13.45
C THR A 220 14.89 -4.87 13.83
N ASP A 221 15.11 -4.64 15.12
CA ASP A 221 16.31 -4.02 15.64
C ASP A 221 17.54 -4.89 15.38
N GLU A 222 17.43 -6.21 15.55
CA GLU A 222 18.48 -7.17 15.22
C GLU A 222 18.85 -7.11 13.73
N MET A 223 17.85 -7.18 12.85
CA MET A 223 18.07 -7.07 11.39
C MET A 223 18.70 -5.72 11.02
N MET A 224 18.26 -4.62 11.64
CA MET A 224 18.84 -3.30 11.42
C MET A 224 20.26 -3.20 11.93
N GLN A 225 20.61 -3.79 13.08
CA GLN A 225 21.98 -3.86 13.57
C GLN A 225 22.87 -4.63 12.59
N ASN A 226 22.40 -5.78 12.07
CA ASN A 226 23.13 -6.55 11.07
C ASN A 226 23.31 -5.74 9.78
N ARG A 227 22.30 -5.04 9.30
CA ARG A 227 22.37 -4.14 8.14
C ARG A 227 23.42 -3.05 8.33
N MET A 228 23.50 -2.45 9.51
CA MET A 228 24.46 -1.40 9.83
C MET A 228 25.91 -1.87 9.96
N ARG A 229 26.14 -3.17 10.14
CA ARG A 229 27.49 -3.80 10.15
C ARG A 229 27.99 -4.13 8.75
N MET A 230 27.12 -4.15 7.74
CA MET A 230 27.52 -4.38 6.35
C MET A 230 28.37 -3.21 5.87
N THR A 231 29.49 -3.53 5.22
CA THR A 231 30.45 -2.57 4.68
C THR A 231 30.28 -2.35 3.19
N ASP A 232 29.50 -3.20 2.53
CA ASP A 232 29.31 -3.18 1.09
C ASP A 232 28.34 -2.06 0.68
N ASP A 233 28.71 -1.34 -0.35
CA ASP A 233 27.86 -0.33 -1.01
C ASP A 233 26.84 -1.07 -1.89
N ARG A 234 25.60 -1.18 -1.43
CA ARG A 234 24.57 -2.04 -2.08
C ARG A 234 23.70 -1.29 -3.08
N ASN A 235 23.71 0.04 -3.04
CA ASN A 235 22.83 0.90 -3.86
C ASN A 235 21.34 0.51 -3.74
N ASP A 236 20.91 0.06 -2.55
CA ASP A 236 19.55 -0.36 -2.26
C ASP A 236 18.67 0.79 -1.73
N LEU A 237 17.38 0.49 -1.45
CA LEU A 237 16.41 1.48 -1.00
C LEU A 237 16.79 2.20 0.29
N PHE A 238 17.49 1.52 1.20
CA PHE A 238 17.75 2.03 2.55
C PHE A 238 19.10 2.74 2.69
N GLU A 239 20.01 2.53 1.76
CA GLU A 239 21.35 3.06 1.83
C GLU A 239 21.42 4.58 1.91
N GLY A 240 20.57 5.29 1.16
CA GLY A 240 20.50 6.76 1.21
C GLY A 240 20.18 7.29 2.61
N LEU A 241 19.35 6.59 3.37
CA LEU A 241 19.01 6.91 4.74
C LEU A 241 20.20 6.63 5.69
N LEU A 242 20.88 5.50 5.50
CA LEU A 242 22.06 5.13 6.28
C LEU A 242 23.24 6.10 6.07
N LYS A 243 23.53 6.46 4.81
CA LYS A 243 24.61 7.42 4.48
C LYS A 243 24.39 8.79 5.12
N ARG A 244 23.15 9.26 5.20
CA ARG A 244 22.77 10.56 5.76
C ARG A 244 22.40 10.53 7.24
N ARG A 245 22.52 9.37 7.89
CA ARG A 245 22.17 9.19 9.31
C ARG A 245 22.80 10.23 10.22
N LYS A 246 24.11 10.48 10.07
CA LYS A 246 24.85 11.44 10.90
C LYS A 246 24.48 12.88 10.59
N GLU A 247 24.38 13.22 9.30
CA GLU A 247 23.98 14.55 8.81
C GLU A 247 22.60 14.96 9.35
N TRP A 248 21.67 14.00 9.40
CA TRP A 248 20.30 14.28 9.79
C TRP A 248 19.96 13.84 11.22
N ASN A 249 20.98 13.49 11.99
CA ASN A 249 20.82 13.06 13.39
C ASN A 249 19.68 12.04 13.57
N LEU A 250 19.65 11.01 12.71
CA LEU A 250 18.65 9.95 12.80
C LEU A 250 19.04 8.96 13.89
N SER A 251 18.13 8.74 14.83
CA SER A 251 18.31 7.73 15.87
C SER A 251 18.22 6.32 15.29
N PHE A 252 18.77 5.34 16.02
CA PHE A 252 18.61 3.93 15.67
C PHE A 252 17.12 3.53 15.59
N ASP A 253 16.32 3.96 16.56
CA ASP A 253 14.88 3.69 16.61
C ASP A 253 14.13 4.25 15.40
N GLN A 254 14.51 5.43 14.90
CA GLN A 254 13.94 5.99 13.67
C GLN A 254 14.33 5.18 12.45
N LEU A 255 15.55 4.66 12.38
CA LEU A 255 15.98 3.78 11.29
C LEU A 255 15.18 2.47 11.30
N SER A 256 15.08 1.80 12.46
CA SER A 256 14.29 0.57 12.61
C SER A 256 12.83 0.77 12.28
N ALA A 257 12.20 1.87 12.76
CA ALA A 257 10.81 2.17 12.46
C ALA A 257 10.55 2.43 10.96
N ASN A 258 11.49 3.12 10.28
CA ASN A 258 11.37 3.33 8.84
C ASN A 258 11.63 2.05 8.04
N ALA A 259 12.55 1.20 8.44
CA ALA A 259 12.79 -0.09 7.82
C ALA A 259 11.55 -0.98 7.91
N LEU A 260 10.95 -1.12 9.10
CA LEU A 260 9.74 -1.89 9.31
C LEU A 260 8.59 -1.41 8.42
N ILE A 261 8.32 -0.10 8.40
CA ILE A 261 7.20 0.44 7.62
C ILE A 261 7.43 0.31 6.11
N LEU A 262 8.67 0.41 5.62
CA LEU A 262 8.98 0.22 4.21
C LEU A 262 8.80 -1.23 3.76
N VAL A 263 9.22 -2.21 4.59
CA VAL A 263 8.94 -3.63 4.32
C VAL A 263 7.44 -3.87 4.21
N LEU A 264 6.68 -3.41 5.19
CA LEU A 264 5.22 -3.57 5.20
C LEU A 264 4.55 -2.94 3.98
N ALA A 265 4.85 -1.68 3.73
CA ALA A 265 4.23 -0.91 2.66
C ALA A 265 4.56 -1.48 1.28
N GLY A 266 5.78 -1.93 1.06
CA GLY A 266 6.24 -2.48 -0.22
C GLY A 266 5.76 -3.92 -0.48
N SER A 267 5.64 -4.74 0.57
CA SER A 267 5.29 -6.15 0.40
C SER A 267 3.79 -6.35 0.22
N GLU A 268 3.00 -6.00 1.23
CA GLU A 268 1.55 -6.28 1.27
C GLU A 268 0.77 -5.64 0.12
N THR A 269 1.05 -4.37 -0.17
CA THR A 269 0.30 -3.66 -1.22
C THR A 269 0.58 -4.25 -2.59
N THR A 270 1.84 -4.62 -2.87
CA THR A 270 2.25 -5.22 -4.13
C THR A 270 1.69 -6.63 -4.27
N ALA A 271 1.80 -7.48 -3.25
CA ALA A 271 1.24 -8.83 -3.26
C ALA A 271 -0.29 -8.82 -3.43
N THR A 272 -0.98 -7.89 -2.77
CA THR A 272 -2.44 -7.71 -2.91
C THR A 272 -2.80 -7.31 -4.34
N THR A 273 -2.08 -6.37 -4.96
CA THR A 273 -2.29 -5.98 -6.35
C THR A 273 -2.08 -7.15 -7.30
N LEU A 274 -0.98 -7.89 -7.16
CA LEU A 274 -0.69 -9.06 -7.99
C LEU A 274 -1.75 -10.15 -7.84
N SER A 275 -2.20 -10.42 -6.60
CA SER A 275 -3.25 -11.40 -6.32
C SER A 275 -4.59 -11.00 -6.95
N GLY A 276 -5.00 -9.75 -6.77
CA GLY A 276 -6.23 -9.21 -7.37
C GLY A 276 -6.18 -9.22 -8.89
N THR A 277 -5.06 -8.77 -9.48
CA THR A 277 -4.86 -8.80 -10.94
C THR A 277 -4.93 -10.22 -11.49
N THR A 278 -4.26 -11.17 -10.84
CA THR A 278 -4.30 -12.59 -11.26
C THR A 278 -5.74 -13.14 -11.22
N TYR A 279 -6.48 -12.88 -10.15
CA TYR A 279 -7.88 -13.29 -10.05
C TYR A 279 -8.73 -12.67 -11.17
N LEU A 280 -8.61 -11.37 -11.40
CA LEU A 280 -9.35 -10.67 -12.44
C LEU A 280 -9.03 -11.22 -13.84
N LEU A 281 -7.77 -11.49 -14.15
CA LEU A 281 -7.37 -12.10 -15.42
C LEU A 281 -7.91 -13.52 -15.59
N LEU A 282 -7.92 -14.34 -14.55
CA LEU A 282 -8.45 -15.70 -14.61
C LEU A 282 -9.97 -15.75 -14.77
N THR A 283 -10.68 -14.72 -14.30
CA THR A 283 -12.14 -14.61 -14.42
C THR A 283 -12.59 -13.87 -15.69
N HIS A 284 -11.64 -13.24 -16.44
CA HIS A 284 -11.91 -12.51 -17.69
C HIS A 284 -10.96 -13.00 -18.80
N PRO A 285 -11.25 -14.18 -19.42
CA PRO A 285 -10.36 -14.81 -20.41
C PRO A 285 -10.04 -13.92 -21.61
N GLU A 286 -10.95 -13.06 -22.04
CA GLU A 286 -10.77 -12.14 -23.16
C GLU A 286 -9.69 -11.09 -22.86
N VAL A 287 -9.64 -10.56 -21.65
CA VAL A 287 -8.62 -9.62 -21.19
C VAL A 287 -7.26 -10.35 -21.07
N TYR A 288 -7.30 -11.56 -20.49
CA TYR A 288 -6.10 -12.39 -20.35
C TYR A 288 -5.44 -12.70 -21.72
N GLU A 289 -6.23 -13.15 -22.72
CA GLU A 289 -5.68 -13.47 -24.03
C GLU A 289 -5.14 -12.22 -24.74
N LYS A 290 -5.77 -11.07 -24.59
CA LYS A 290 -5.27 -9.80 -25.13
C LYS A 290 -3.95 -9.39 -24.50
N LEU A 291 -3.85 -9.44 -23.17
CA LEU A 291 -2.61 -9.17 -22.44
C LEU A 291 -1.50 -10.15 -22.84
N LYS A 292 -1.82 -11.43 -22.87
CA LYS A 292 -0.89 -12.49 -23.27
C LYS A 292 -0.34 -12.24 -24.68
N LYS A 293 -1.18 -11.81 -25.63
CA LYS A 293 -0.77 -11.46 -26.99
C LYS A 293 0.20 -10.26 -26.97
N GLU A 294 -0.09 -9.20 -26.24
CA GLU A 294 0.81 -8.05 -26.12
C GLU A 294 2.18 -8.48 -25.61
N VAL A 295 2.22 -9.16 -24.45
CA VAL A 295 3.47 -9.55 -23.80
C VAL A 295 4.30 -10.49 -24.70
N ARG A 296 3.67 -11.53 -25.29
CA ARG A 296 4.39 -12.50 -26.14
C ARG A 296 4.82 -11.93 -27.48
N SER A 297 4.18 -10.88 -27.97
CA SER A 297 4.60 -10.21 -29.19
C SER A 297 5.70 -9.16 -28.95
N ALA A 298 5.81 -8.65 -27.73
CA ALA A 298 6.79 -7.62 -27.36
C ALA A 298 8.19 -8.19 -27.10
N PHE A 299 8.30 -9.47 -26.68
CA PHE A 299 9.57 -10.08 -26.29
C PHE A 299 9.81 -11.38 -27.03
N LYS A 300 11.03 -11.56 -27.51
CA LYS A 300 11.48 -12.82 -28.12
C LYS A 300 11.90 -13.86 -27.11
N ASP A 301 12.51 -13.39 -26.02
CA ASP A 301 12.90 -14.22 -24.89
C ASP A 301 12.88 -13.42 -23.57
N SER A 302 13.09 -14.11 -22.44
CA SER A 302 13.02 -13.51 -21.12
C SER A 302 14.12 -12.48 -20.83
N SER A 303 15.24 -12.50 -21.55
CA SER A 303 16.36 -11.56 -21.33
C SER A 303 16.02 -10.13 -21.78
N GLU A 304 15.02 -9.98 -22.65
CA GLU A 304 14.53 -8.67 -23.09
C GLU A 304 13.59 -8.00 -22.05
N ILE A 305 13.14 -8.75 -21.05
CA ILE A 305 12.21 -8.28 -20.02
C ILE A 305 12.98 -7.51 -18.94
N ASN A 306 12.75 -6.21 -18.88
CA ASN A 306 13.34 -5.31 -17.89
C ASN A 306 12.39 -4.15 -17.59
N ILE A 307 12.65 -3.38 -16.53
CA ILE A 307 11.80 -2.25 -16.10
C ILE A 307 11.50 -1.29 -17.26
N GLY A 308 12.51 -0.99 -18.09
CA GLY A 308 12.35 -0.07 -19.21
C GLY A 308 11.52 -0.63 -20.36
N SER A 309 11.56 -1.95 -20.59
CA SER A 309 10.79 -2.59 -21.65
C SER A 309 9.34 -2.85 -21.27
N VAL A 310 9.07 -3.31 -20.02
CA VAL A 310 7.70 -3.57 -19.55
C VAL A 310 6.89 -2.29 -19.38
N SER A 311 7.53 -1.16 -19.07
CA SER A 311 6.85 0.14 -18.95
C SER A 311 6.27 0.66 -20.28
N LYS A 312 6.59 0.04 -21.41
CA LYS A 312 6.07 0.36 -22.75
C LYS A 312 4.83 -0.46 -23.14
N LEU A 313 4.45 -1.45 -22.33
CA LEU A 313 3.30 -2.31 -22.59
C LEU A 313 2.01 -1.60 -22.17
N SER A 314 1.37 -0.92 -23.11
CA SER A 314 0.23 -0.05 -22.84
C SER A 314 -0.98 -0.81 -22.28
N TYR A 315 -1.27 -2.00 -22.82
CA TYR A 315 -2.38 -2.81 -22.35
C TYR A 315 -2.11 -3.42 -20.98
N MET A 316 -0.87 -3.85 -20.70
CA MET A 316 -0.47 -4.29 -19.37
C MET A 316 -0.67 -3.18 -18.33
N LEU A 317 -0.24 -1.96 -18.63
CA LEU A 317 -0.44 -0.82 -17.73
C LEU A 317 -1.94 -0.51 -17.52
N ALA A 318 -2.75 -0.64 -18.56
CA ALA A 318 -4.21 -0.49 -18.48
C ALA A 318 -4.83 -1.57 -17.57
N VAL A 319 -4.41 -2.83 -17.70
CA VAL A 319 -4.83 -3.95 -16.85
C VAL A 319 -4.47 -3.68 -15.39
N LEU A 320 -3.25 -3.21 -15.11
CA LEU A 320 -2.80 -2.90 -13.73
C LEU A 320 -3.59 -1.74 -13.12
N ASN A 321 -3.85 -0.67 -13.89
CA ASN A 321 -4.65 0.46 -13.42
C ASN A 321 -6.09 0.05 -13.12
N GLU A 322 -6.71 -0.75 -13.99
CA GLU A 322 -8.07 -1.24 -13.76
C GLU A 322 -8.13 -2.22 -12.57
N SER A 323 -7.08 -3.03 -12.38
CA SER A 323 -6.96 -3.88 -11.19
C SER A 323 -6.86 -3.06 -9.90
N LEU A 324 -6.05 -1.99 -9.89
CA LEU A 324 -5.95 -1.07 -8.77
C LEU A 324 -7.26 -0.31 -8.51
N ARG A 325 -8.06 -0.06 -9.54
CA ARG A 325 -9.39 0.53 -9.40
C ARG A 325 -10.37 -0.43 -8.74
N LEU A 326 -10.50 -1.65 -9.29
CA LEU A 326 -11.47 -2.64 -8.81
C LEU A 326 -11.06 -3.29 -7.48
N TYR A 327 -9.78 -3.49 -7.27
CA TYR A 327 -9.24 -4.16 -6.08
C TYR A 327 -8.08 -3.35 -5.48
N PRO A 328 -8.36 -2.14 -4.93
CA PRO A 328 -7.33 -1.31 -4.36
C PRO A 328 -6.76 -1.94 -3.07
N PRO A 329 -5.43 -2.06 -2.94
CA PRO A 329 -4.79 -2.54 -1.70
C PRO A 329 -5.11 -1.66 -0.49
N VAL A 330 -5.30 -0.36 -0.74
CA VAL A 330 -5.68 0.63 0.27
C VAL A 330 -7.09 1.11 -0.07
N THR A 331 -8.06 0.72 0.76
CA THR A 331 -9.49 0.98 0.51
C THR A 331 -9.96 2.37 0.95
N SER A 332 -9.22 3.02 1.84
CA SER A 332 -9.52 4.37 2.35
C SER A 332 -8.29 5.25 2.35
N GLY A 333 -8.47 6.55 2.19
CA GLY A 333 -7.39 7.52 2.35
C GLY A 333 -6.98 7.68 3.81
N ILE A 334 -5.79 8.22 4.02
CA ILE A 334 -5.33 8.57 5.37
C ILE A 334 -6.12 9.78 5.86
N ILE A 335 -6.77 9.63 7.02
CA ILE A 335 -7.62 10.67 7.63
C ILE A 335 -6.80 11.95 7.87
N ARG A 336 -7.35 13.08 7.43
CA ARG A 336 -6.83 14.42 7.65
C ARG A 336 -7.73 15.18 8.62
N GLU A 337 -7.19 16.25 9.16
CA GLU A 337 -7.91 17.18 10.03
C GLU A 337 -7.96 18.54 9.37
N ALA A 338 -9.16 19.13 9.28
CA ALA A 338 -9.35 20.45 8.71
C ALA A 338 -8.58 21.50 9.53
N PRO A 339 -7.83 22.38 8.88
CA PRO A 339 -6.94 23.34 9.53
C PRO A 339 -7.69 24.41 10.32
N GLU A 340 -6.96 25.16 11.17
CA GLU A 340 -7.45 26.34 11.85
C GLU A 340 -8.12 27.30 10.86
N GLY A 341 -9.29 27.80 11.22
CA GLY A 341 -10.16 28.62 10.37
C GLY A 341 -10.98 27.82 9.35
N GLY A 342 -10.85 26.49 9.32
CA GLY A 342 -11.56 25.61 8.38
C GLY A 342 -10.96 25.64 6.98
N CYS A 343 -11.64 24.98 6.05
CA CYS A 343 -11.22 24.91 4.63
C CYS A 343 -12.44 24.75 3.71
N ARG A 344 -12.21 24.67 2.40
CA ARG A 344 -13.26 24.32 1.43
C ARG A 344 -12.90 23.00 0.76
N ILE A 345 -13.87 22.08 0.70
CA ILE A 345 -13.75 20.78 0.01
C ILE A 345 -15.03 20.56 -0.77
N GLY A 346 -14.93 20.25 -2.05
CA GLY A 346 -16.10 20.08 -2.92
C GLY A 346 -17.01 21.31 -2.95
N GLY A 347 -16.46 22.51 -2.85
CA GLY A 347 -17.19 23.79 -2.79
C GLY A 347 -17.86 24.08 -1.44
N GLN A 348 -17.86 23.14 -0.47
CA GLN A 348 -18.48 23.30 0.86
C GLN A 348 -17.46 23.80 1.88
N HIS A 349 -17.90 24.64 2.84
CA HIS A 349 -17.09 25.02 3.99
C HIS A 349 -17.04 23.89 5.01
N ILE A 350 -15.83 23.48 5.37
CA ILE A 350 -15.54 22.45 6.38
C ILE A 350 -14.97 23.14 7.62
N PRO A 351 -15.64 23.06 8.78
CA PRO A 351 -15.16 23.65 10.01
C PRO A 351 -13.81 23.07 10.47
N GLU A 352 -13.04 23.86 11.19
CA GLU A 352 -11.81 23.46 11.86
C GLU A 352 -11.99 22.18 12.68
N GLY A 353 -10.96 21.32 12.69
CA GLY A 353 -10.94 20.09 13.48
C GLY A 353 -11.82 18.97 12.91
N THR A 354 -12.58 19.22 11.82
CA THR A 354 -13.35 18.17 11.16
C THR A 354 -12.40 17.16 10.52
N LEU A 355 -12.62 15.88 10.76
CA LEU A 355 -11.91 14.80 10.12
C LEU A 355 -12.44 14.63 8.69
N VAL A 356 -11.53 14.47 7.74
CA VAL A 356 -11.87 14.33 6.32
C VAL A 356 -11.03 13.24 5.67
N GLU A 357 -11.64 12.45 4.80
CA GLU A 357 -10.95 11.43 4.02
C GLU A 357 -11.63 11.21 2.67
N ILE A 358 -10.90 10.61 1.72
CA ILE A 358 -11.50 9.99 0.55
C ILE A 358 -11.61 8.48 0.81
N GLN A 359 -12.81 7.97 0.66
CA GLN A 359 -13.04 6.53 0.58
C GLN A 359 -12.70 6.04 -0.82
N GLN A 360 -11.46 5.55 -0.98
CA GLN A 360 -10.97 5.13 -2.30
C GLN A 360 -11.81 4.00 -2.89
N TRP A 361 -12.20 3.02 -2.08
CA TRP A 361 -13.12 1.97 -2.51
C TRP A 361 -14.42 2.55 -3.08
N SER A 362 -15.08 3.44 -2.34
CA SER A 362 -16.34 4.05 -2.77
C SER A 362 -16.16 4.95 -3.99
N SER A 363 -15.06 5.72 -4.05
CA SER A 363 -14.72 6.55 -5.21
C SER A 363 -14.48 5.72 -6.48
N ASN A 364 -13.79 4.59 -6.33
CA ASN A 364 -13.48 3.68 -7.44
C ASN A 364 -14.69 2.88 -7.94
N HIS A 365 -15.74 2.77 -7.12
CA HIS A 365 -16.97 2.05 -7.47
C HIS A 365 -18.18 2.98 -7.62
N SER A 366 -17.97 4.30 -7.63
CA SER A 366 -19.05 5.27 -7.85
C SER A 366 -19.43 5.34 -9.33
N PRO A 367 -20.71 5.21 -9.68
CA PRO A 367 -21.18 5.42 -11.06
C PRO A 367 -20.99 6.86 -11.56
N ASP A 368 -20.86 7.84 -10.67
CA ASP A 368 -20.54 9.23 -11.02
C ASP A 368 -19.12 9.40 -11.55
N ASN A 369 -18.20 8.51 -11.13
CA ASN A 369 -16.81 8.52 -11.56
C ASN A 369 -16.53 7.52 -12.70
N TRP A 370 -17.23 6.38 -12.69
CA TRP A 370 -16.96 5.25 -13.56
C TRP A 370 -18.26 4.65 -14.10
N PRO A 371 -18.56 4.76 -15.39
CA PRO A 371 -19.64 3.97 -16.01
C PRO A 371 -19.41 2.47 -15.79
N ASP A 372 -20.44 1.73 -15.41
CA ASP A 372 -20.36 0.30 -15.07
C ASP A 372 -19.21 0.00 -14.09
N PRO A 373 -19.21 0.58 -12.87
CA PRO A 373 -18.05 0.60 -11.99
C PRO A 373 -17.57 -0.79 -11.52
N TRP A 374 -18.42 -1.81 -11.62
CA TRP A 374 -18.10 -3.19 -11.23
C TRP A 374 -17.53 -4.03 -12.38
N LYS A 375 -17.57 -3.52 -13.62
CA LYS A 375 -17.01 -4.22 -14.77
C LYS A 375 -15.49 -4.05 -14.79
N PHE A 376 -14.77 -5.17 -15.01
CA PHE A 376 -13.33 -5.14 -15.29
C PHE A 376 -13.12 -4.79 -16.77
N ASP A 377 -12.77 -3.56 -17.05
CA ASP A 377 -12.61 -3.02 -18.40
C ASP A 377 -11.32 -2.19 -18.52
N PRO A 378 -10.17 -2.82 -18.80
CA PRO A 378 -8.90 -2.12 -19.00
C PRO A 378 -8.91 -1.07 -20.10
N GLU A 379 -9.83 -1.19 -21.07
CA GLU A 379 -9.97 -0.21 -22.17
C GLU A 379 -10.26 1.21 -21.68
N ARG A 380 -10.71 1.37 -20.43
CA ARG A 380 -10.90 2.67 -19.77
C ARG A 380 -9.63 3.51 -19.71
N PHE A 381 -8.46 2.85 -19.67
CA PHE A 381 -7.15 3.46 -19.51
C PHE A 381 -6.35 3.55 -20.81
N LEU A 382 -6.97 3.18 -21.93
CA LEU A 382 -6.39 3.38 -23.26
C LEU A 382 -6.94 4.65 -23.88
N GLU A 383 -6.17 5.28 -24.77
CA GLU A 383 -6.65 6.40 -25.58
C GLU A 383 -7.76 5.95 -26.48
N SER A 384 -9.01 6.23 -26.12
CA SER A 384 -10.22 5.88 -26.84
C SER A 384 -11.35 6.85 -26.50
N GLU A 385 -12.46 6.81 -27.26
CA GLU A 385 -13.69 7.56 -26.92
C GLU A 385 -14.23 7.24 -25.52
N LYS A 386 -13.96 6.03 -25.00
CA LYS A 386 -14.34 5.63 -23.64
C LYS A 386 -13.62 6.42 -22.56
N THR A 387 -12.44 6.95 -22.84
CA THR A 387 -11.66 7.74 -21.89
C THR A 387 -12.38 9.03 -21.50
N ASN A 388 -13.17 9.60 -22.41
CA ASN A 388 -13.87 10.86 -22.19
C ASN A 388 -15.04 10.79 -21.21
N VAL A 389 -15.56 9.59 -20.93
CA VAL A 389 -16.69 9.38 -19.98
C VAL A 389 -16.24 8.89 -18.62
N ASN A 390 -14.96 8.49 -18.46
CA ASN A 390 -14.40 8.06 -17.20
C ASN A 390 -13.67 9.23 -16.51
N ARG A 391 -13.88 9.36 -15.21
CA ARG A 391 -13.11 10.32 -14.38
C ARG A 391 -11.79 9.67 -13.97
N LEU A 392 -10.84 9.54 -14.92
CA LEU A 392 -9.53 8.93 -14.67
C LEU A 392 -8.77 9.60 -13.52
N ASP A 393 -9.04 10.88 -13.28
CA ASP A 393 -8.52 11.67 -12.16
C ASP A 393 -9.05 11.20 -10.79
N SER A 394 -10.08 10.36 -10.74
CA SER A 394 -10.58 9.73 -9.52
C SER A 394 -9.72 8.56 -9.04
N LEU A 395 -8.97 7.90 -9.95
CA LEU A 395 -8.04 6.84 -9.57
C LEU A 395 -6.73 7.43 -9.04
N GLN A 396 -6.59 7.44 -7.72
CA GLN A 396 -5.38 7.90 -7.04
C GLN A 396 -4.82 6.81 -6.12
N ALA A 397 -4.57 5.63 -6.70
CA ALA A 397 -4.07 4.46 -5.96
C ALA A 397 -2.80 4.75 -5.13
N PHE A 398 -2.00 5.73 -5.57
CA PHE A 398 -0.78 6.17 -4.89
C PHE A 398 -0.95 7.50 -4.15
N SER A 399 -2.19 7.98 -4.00
CA SER A 399 -2.52 9.29 -3.42
C SER A 399 -1.89 10.47 -4.18
N VAL A 400 -2.11 11.68 -3.70
CA VAL A 400 -1.58 12.91 -4.28
C VAL A 400 -0.92 13.78 -3.22
N GLY A 401 -0.23 14.85 -3.67
CA GLY A 401 0.37 15.85 -2.79
C GLY A 401 1.68 15.41 -2.13
N PRO A 402 2.14 16.16 -1.11
CA PRO A 402 3.47 16.00 -0.53
C PRO A 402 3.68 14.65 0.17
N ARG A 403 2.60 13.97 0.55
CA ARG A 403 2.62 12.66 1.23
C ARG A 403 2.10 11.52 0.36
N ASN A 404 2.14 11.67 -0.96
CA ASN A 404 1.83 10.58 -1.89
C ASN A 404 2.80 9.41 -1.70
N CYS A 405 2.43 8.23 -2.20
CA CYS A 405 3.27 7.04 -2.11
C CYS A 405 4.66 7.28 -2.70
N ILE A 406 5.71 6.97 -1.93
CA ILE A 406 7.09 7.10 -2.39
C ILE A 406 7.45 5.98 -3.38
N GLY A 407 6.81 4.81 -3.27
CA GLY A 407 7.00 3.64 -4.15
C GLY A 407 6.09 3.65 -5.39
N ARG A 408 5.65 4.81 -5.86
CA ARG A 408 4.79 4.93 -7.06
C ARG A 408 5.50 4.54 -8.37
N LYS A 409 6.81 4.59 -8.40
CA LYS A 409 7.62 4.34 -9.60
C LYS A 409 7.85 2.85 -9.82
#